data_6e42dd425446ac94a51cea481749d0a5
#
_entry.id   6e42dd425446ac94a51cea481749d0a5
#
_cell.length_a   1.000
_cell.length_b   1.000
_cell.length_c   1.000
_cell.angle_alpha   90.00
_cell.angle_beta   90.00
_cell.angle_gamma   90.00
#
_symmetry.space_group_name_H-M   'P 1'
#
loop_
_entity.id
_entity.type
_entity.pdbx_description
1 polymer ?
#
loop_
_entity_poly.entity_id
_entity_poly.type
_entity_poly.pdbx_seq_one_letter_code
_entity_poly.pdbx_strand_id
1 'polypeptide(L)'
;MRRMFVPFAALVLLAGTALFATVAKDAPEKITIQDCQAKKPAVAFPHKMHFDSGIACTKCHHTQADLKAGAAIEVKTCASCHVTPEKAETPKCSEMSPSKNPYHIVCMGCHKEEVAKKADSKAPTKCDQCHPKA
;
A
#
# COMPACT_ATOMS: atom_id res chain seq x y z
N MET A 1 -45.10 12.52 -60.94
CA MET A 1 -44.79 11.60 -59.85
C MET A 1 -43.44 12.02 -59.26
N ARG A 2 -43.47 12.69 -58.11
CA ARG A 2 -42.28 13.30 -57.46
C ARG A 2 -41.91 12.41 -56.29
N ARG A 3 -40.80 11.67 -56.41
CA ARG A 3 -40.30 10.81 -55.32
C ARG A 3 -39.53 11.67 -54.31
N MET A 4 -40.07 11.79 -53.11
CA MET A 4 -39.40 12.39 -51.95
C MET A 4 -38.40 11.37 -51.35
N PHE A 5 -37.10 11.69 -51.40
CA PHE A 5 -36.06 10.98 -50.67
C PHE A 5 -36.01 11.53 -49.24
N VAL A 6 -36.28 10.70 -48.23
CA VAL A 6 -36.08 11.01 -46.83
C VAL A 6 -34.68 10.53 -46.46
N PRO A 7 -33.77 11.37 -45.98
CA PRO A 7 -32.49 10.91 -45.52
C PRO A 7 -32.63 10.27 -44.11
N PHE A 8 -32.25 9.05 -43.99
CA PHE A 8 -32.16 8.34 -42.72
C PHE A 8 -30.91 8.83 -41.97
N ALA A 9 -31.07 9.69 -40.98
CA ALA A 9 -30.03 10.14 -40.09
C ALA A 9 -29.74 9.00 -39.08
N ALA A 10 -28.62 8.29 -39.28
CA ALA A 10 -28.15 7.28 -38.34
C ALA A 10 -27.60 7.98 -37.08
N LEU A 11 -28.33 7.92 -35.99
CA LEU A 11 -27.91 8.40 -34.67
C LEU A 11 -26.95 7.38 -34.09
N VAL A 12 -25.65 7.65 -34.17
CA VAL A 12 -24.59 6.85 -33.50
C VAL A 12 -24.59 7.22 -32.02
N LEU A 13 -25.20 6.38 -31.19
CA LEU A 13 -25.09 6.44 -29.73
C LEU A 13 -23.68 5.96 -29.33
N LEU A 14 -22.78 6.89 -29.07
CA LEU A 14 -21.51 6.61 -28.35
C LEU A 14 -21.84 6.28 -26.91
N ALA A 15 -21.93 4.98 -26.59
CA ALA A 15 -21.95 4.51 -25.22
C ALA A 15 -20.57 4.73 -24.61
N GLY A 16 -20.36 5.86 -23.96
CA GLY A 16 -19.19 6.15 -23.16
C GLY A 16 -19.18 5.21 -21.96
N THR A 17 -18.32 4.19 -21.98
CA THR A 17 -18.03 3.39 -20.79
C THR A 17 -17.26 4.26 -19.80
N ALA A 18 -17.96 4.83 -18.82
CA ALA A 18 -17.32 5.43 -17.66
C ALA A 18 -16.60 4.33 -16.88
N LEU A 19 -15.27 4.31 -16.98
CA LEU A 19 -14.44 3.55 -16.07
C LEU A 19 -14.60 4.18 -14.67
N PHE A 20 -15.49 3.62 -13.86
CA PHE A 20 -15.53 3.94 -12.43
C PHE A 20 -14.26 3.36 -11.80
N ALA A 21 -13.26 4.19 -11.55
CA ALA A 21 -12.18 3.85 -10.65
C ALA A 21 -12.82 3.52 -9.30
N THR A 22 -12.77 2.26 -8.92
CA THR A 22 -13.22 1.84 -7.59
C THR A 22 -12.25 2.42 -6.58
N VAL A 23 -12.63 3.52 -5.95
CA VAL A 23 -11.92 4.07 -4.79
C VAL A 23 -11.96 2.98 -3.72
N ALA A 24 -10.80 2.50 -3.29
CA ALA A 24 -10.71 1.53 -2.21
C ALA A 24 -11.30 2.15 -0.95
N LYS A 25 -12.57 1.83 -0.67
CA LYS A 25 -13.31 2.37 0.47
C LYS A 25 -12.74 1.87 1.81
N ASP A 26 -12.05 0.74 1.77
CA ASP A 26 -11.51 0.04 2.92
C ASP A 26 -10.04 -0.33 2.70
N ALA A 27 -9.27 -0.36 3.78
CA ALA A 27 -7.90 -0.86 3.75
C ALA A 27 -7.89 -2.34 3.30
N PRO A 28 -6.97 -2.75 2.39
CA PRO A 28 -6.85 -4.13 1.97
C PRO A 28 -6.62 -5.03 3.19
N GLU A 29 -7.23 -6.20 3.23
CA GLU A 29 -7.12 -7.08 4.38
C GLU A 29 -5.68 -7.54 4.61
N LYS A 30 -5.02 -7.97 3.55
CA LYS A 30 -3.65 -8.48 3.60
C LYS A 30 -2.86 -8.03 2.38
N ILE A 31 -1.59 -7.67 2.56
CA ILE A 31 -0.65 -7.35 1.49
C ILE A 31 0.58 -8.25 1.60
N THR A 32 1.13 -8.66 0.47
CA THR A 32 2.41 -9.35 0.40
C THR A 32 3.51 -8.34 0.10
N ILE A 33 4.44 -8.15 1.04
CA ILE A 33 5.60 -7.28 0.85
C ILE A 33 6.76 -8.13 0.34
N GLN A 34 7.12 -7.94 -0.93
CA GLN A 34 8.19 -8.71 -1.61
C GLN A 34 9.10 -7.87 -2.50
N ASP A 35 8.77 -6.60 -2.73
CA ASP A 35 9.46 -5.75 -3.71
C ASP A 35 10.94 -5.52 -3.40
N CYS A 36 11.31 -5.62 -2.13
CA CYS A 36 12.65 -5.34 -1.63
C CYS A 36 13.37 -6.57 -1.09
N GLN A 37 12.82 -7.75 -1.30
CA GLN A 37 13.43 -8.95 -0.74
C GLN A 37 14.68 -9.36 -1.53
N ALA A 38 15.79 -9.52 -0.82
CA ALA A 38 17.03 -10.02 -1.40
C ALA A 38 17.39 -11.42 -0.89
N LYS A 39 17.12 -11.72 0.38
CA LYS A 39 17.57 -12.96 1.06
C LYS A 39 16.54 -13.59 1.99
N LYS A 40 15.43 -12.93 2.25
CA LYS A 40 14.40 -13.42 3.16
C LYS A 40 13.08 -13.61 2.42
N PRO A 41 12.24 -14.56 2.83
CA PRO A 41 10.91 -14.73 2.25
C PRO A 41 10.06 -13.45 2.35
N ALA A 42 9.06 -13.36 1.47
CA ALA A 42 8.07 -12.28 1.48
C ALA A 42 7.34 -12.21 2.83
N VAL A 43 6.94 -11.01 3.22
CA VAL A 43 6.18 -10.76 4.44
C VAL A 43 4.69 -10.68 4.12
N ALA A 44 3.90 -11.55 4.76
CA ALA A 44 2.44 -11.46 4.73
C ALA A 44 1.99 -10.41 5.75
N PHE A 45 1.71 -9.19 5.29
CA PHE A 45 1.36 -8.07 6.16
C PHE A 45 -0.16 -7.97 6.33
N PRO A 46 -0.69 -8.12 7.55
CA PRO A 46 -2.13 -8.00 7.83
C PRO A 46 -2.54 -6.52 7.94
N HIS A 47 -2.68 -5.86 6.78
CA HIS A 47 -2.89 -4.41 6.69
C HIS A 47 -4.16 -3.96 7.42
N LYS A 48 -5.28 -4.65 7.19
CA LYS A 48 -6.55 -4.31 7.84
C LYS A 48 -6.47 -4.39 9.38
N MET A 49 -5.74 -5.35 9.94
CA MET A 49 -5.54 -5.45 11.39
C MET A 49 -4.86 -4.21 11.96
N HIS A 50 -3.87 -3.65 11.26
CA HIS A 50 -3.21 -2.40 11.68
C HIS A 50 -4.16 -1.21 11.59
N PHE A 51 -4.96 -1.15 10.52
CA PHE A 51 -5.99 -0.14 10.37
C PHE A 51 -7.06 -0.21 11.47
N ASP A 52 -7.60 -1.41 11.74
CA ASP A 52 -8.62 -1.63 12.79
C ASP A 52 -8.08 -1.35 14.19
N SER A 53 -6.76 -1.44 14.38
CA SER A 53 -6.07 -1.05 15.63
C SER A 53 -5.96 0.47 15.84
N GLY A 54 -6.50 1.27 14.91
CA GLY A 54 -6.49 2.74 14.98
C GLY A 54 -5.17 3.39 14.60
N ILE A 55 -4.28 2.66 13.92
CA ILE A 55 -3.02 3.22 13.43
C ILE A 55 -3.32 4.12 12.23
N ALA A 56 -2.95 5.40 12.32
CA ALA A 56 -3.16 6.36 11.24
C ALA A 56 -2.43 5.93 9.94
N CYS A 57 -3.09 6.07 8.78
CA CYS A 57 -2.53 5.73 7.48
C CYS A 57 -1.16 6.39 7.25
N THR A 58 -1.02 7.65 7.66
CA THR A 58 0.19 8.46 7.53
C THR A 58 1.36 7.97 8.38
N LYS A 59 1.14 7.07 9.35
CA LYS A 59 2.23 6.47 10.12
C LYS A 59 3.14 5.60 9.25
N CYS A 60 2.56 4.95 8.24
CA CYS A 60 3.27 4.14 7.25
C CYS A 60 3.41 4.88 5.91
N HIS A 61 2.34 5.51 5.45
CA HIS A 61 2.30 6.30 4.20
C HIS A 61 2.71 7.76 4.47
N HIS A 62 3.89 7.95 5.03
CA HIS A 62 4.37 9.22 5.61
C HIS A 62 4.54 10.38 4.62
N THR A 63 4.54 10.10 3.30
CA THR A 63 4.62 11.12 2.25
C THR A 63 3.24 11.60 1.76
N GLN A 64 2.16 11.03 2.29
CA GLN A 64 0.78 11.30 1.87
C GLN A 64 -0.04 11.84 3.06
N ALA A 65 0.20 13.10 3.42
CA ALA A 65 -0.40 13.73 4.62
C ALA A 65 -1.92 13.67 4.68
N ASP A 66 -2.59 13.70 3.51
CA ASP A 66 -4.06 13.68 3.40
C ASP A 66 -4.64 12.27 3.29
N LEU A 67 -3.79 11.22 3.37
CA LEU A 67 -4.25 9.84 3.24
C LEU A 67 -5.08 9.43 4.45
N LYS A 68 -6.31 9.03 4.17
CA LYS A 68 -7.28 8.47 5.13
C LYS A 68 -8.14 7.42 4.45
N ALA A 69 -8.81 6.59 5.21
CA ALA A 69 -9.76 5.63 4.67
C ALA A 69 -10.81 6.34 3.80
N GLY A 70 -11.07 5.77 2.62
CA GLY A 70 -12.00 6.33 1.64
C GLY A 70 -11.47 7.54 0.86
N ALA A 71 -10.21 7.93 1.01
CA ALA A 71 -9.62 8.99 0.21
C ALA A 71 -9.53 8.58 -1.27
N ALA A 72 -9.98 9.46 -2.17
CA ALA A 72 -9.91 9.26 -3.62
C ALA A 72 -8.52 9.65 -4.17
N ILE A 73 -7.46 9.11 -3.57
CA ILE A 73 -6.07 9.35 -3.98
C ILE A 73 -5.35 8.03 -4.20
N GLU A 74 -4.40 8.02 -5.10
CA GLU A 74 -3.54 6.86 -5.32
C GLU A 74 -2.64 6.64 -4.10
N VAL A 75 -2.66 5.42 -3.57
CA VAL A 75 -1.83 5.06 -2.40
C VAL A 75 -0.45 4.61 -2.87
N LYS A 76 0.58 5.37 -2.50
CA LYS A 76 1.98 5.03 -2.77
C LYS A 76 2.46 3.93 -1.82
N THR A 77 3.11 2.93 -2.38
CA THR A 77 3.77 1.87 -1.60
C THR A 77 5.15 2.33 -1.11
N CYS A 78 5.69 1.66 -0.09
CA CYS A 78 7.06 1.93 0.36
C CYS A 78 8.08 1.72 -0.79
N ALA A 79 7.85 0.69 -1.61
CA ALA A 79 8.70 0.33 -2.73
C ALA A 79 8.83 1.45 -3.77
N SER A 80 7.77 2.25 -3.99
CA SER A 80 7.77 3.33 -4.99
C SER A 80 8.87 4.39 -4.77
N CYS A 81 9.33 4.53 -3.52
CA CYS A 81 10.40 5.48 -3.17
C CYS A 81 11.67 4.78 -2.66
N HIS A 82 11.55 3.59 -2.06
CA HIS A 82 12.65 2.94 -1.36
C HIS A 82 13.38 1.84 -2.15
N VAL A 83 12.88 1.42 -3.31
CA VAL A 83 13.61 0.51 -4.22
C VAL A 83 14.75 1.26 -4.90
N THR A 84 14.42 2.39 -5.52
CA THR A 84 15.39 3.26 -6.19
C THR A 84 15.20 4.69 -5.69
N PRO A 85 15.79 5.05 -4.56
CA PRO A 85 15.65 6.39 -4.00
C PRO A 85 16.21 7.47 -4.91
N GLU A 86 15.46 8.56 -5.08
CA GLU A 86 15.90 9.74 -5.82
C GLU A 86 16.94 10.56 -5.02
N LYS A 87 16.84 10.51 -3.68
CA LYS A 87 17.72 11.25 -2.77
C LYS A 87 18.63 10.30 -2.00
N ALA A 88 19.88 10.68 -1.84
CA ALA A 88 20.90 9.84 -1.19
C ALA A 88 20.57 9.51 0.28
N GLU A 89 19.89 10.43 0.98
CA GLU A 89 19.46 10.26 2.38
C GLU A 89 18.24 9.35 2.54
N THR A 90 17.51 9.04 1.46
CA THR A 90 16.35 8.13 1.52
C THR A 90 16.84 6.69 1.68
N PRO A 91 16.43 5.97 2.75
CA PRO A 91 16.91 4.61 3.00
C PRO A 91 16.49 3.66 1.87
N LYS A 92 17.41 2.79 1.47
CA LYS A 92 17.13 1.71 0.48
C LYS A 92 16.54 0.50 1.17
N CYS A 93 15.52 -0.09 0.58
CA CYS A 93 14.90 -1.29 1.11
C CYS A 93 15.72 -2.57 0.88
N SER A 94 16.76 -2.52 0.05
CA SER A 94 17.75 -3.60 -0.09
C SER A 94 18.70 -3.73 1.10
N GLU A 95 18.71 -2.76 2.01
CA GLU A 95 19.51 -2.81 3.22
C GLU A 95 19.04 -3.92 4.16
N MET A 96 19.98 -4.75 4.62
CA MET A 96 19.69 -5.87 5.54
C MET A 96 19.59 -5.43 7.00
N SER A 97 20.22 -4.29 7.34
CA SER A 97 20.28 -3.79 8.71
C SER A 97 18.91 -3.32 9.21
N PRO A 98 18.48 -3.73 10.42
CA PRO A 98 17.26 -3.20 11.03
C PRO A 98 17.23 -1.69 11.23
N SER A 99 18.40 -1.05 11.33
CA SER A 99 18.52 0.40 11.51
C SER A 99 18.61 1.19 10.20
N LYS A 100 18.71 0.52 9.06
CA LYS A 100 18.86 1.18 7.74
C LYS A 100 17.74 0.84 6.77
N ASN A 101 17.12 -0.32 6.89
CA ASN A 101 16.01 -0.72 6.04
C ASN A 101 14.73 -0.01 6.45
N PRO A 102 14.01 0.70 5.56
CA PRO A 102 12.80 1.46 5.88
C PRO A 102 11.69 0.62 6.49
N TYR A 103 11.50 -0.62 6.03
CA TYR A 103 10.50 -1.52 6.61
C TYR A 103 10.88 -1.92 8.04
N HIS A 104 12.16 -2.24 8.30
CA HIS A 104 12.59 -2.58 9.65
C HIS A 104 12.50 -1.39 10.60
N ILE A 105 12.85 -0.19 10.13
CA ILE A 105 12.73 1.05 10.93
C ILE A 105 11.26 1.26 11.35
N VAL A 106 10.33 1.20 10.42
CA VAL A 106 8.92 1.48 10.69
C VAL A 106 8.26 0.33 11.45
N CYS A 107 8.35 -0.90 10.94
CA CYS A 107 7.62 -2.03 11.52
C CYS A 107 8.21 -2.47 12.86
N MET A 108 9.52 -2.75 12.91
CA MET A 108 10.16 -3.22 14.14
C MET A 108 10.28 -2.12 15.20
N GLY A 109 10.43 -0.85 14.77
CA GLY A 109 10.45 0.28 15.70
C GLY A 109 9.13 0.35 16.47
N CYS A 110 8.02 0.43 15.77
CA CYS A 110 6.68 0.47 16.37
C CYS A 110 6.38 -0.80 17.20
N HIS A 111 6.67 -2.00 16.69
CA HIS A 111 6.41 -3.24 17.41
C HIS A 111 7.19 -3.34 18.72
N LYS A 112 8.44 -2.89 18.76
CA LYS A 112 9.23 -2.83 20.00
C LYS A 112 8.64 -1.86 21.01
N GLU A 113 8.17 -0.70 20.54
CA GLU A 113 7.47 0.26 21.41
C GLU A 113 6.18 -0.33 21.98
N GLU A 114 5.39 -1.05 21.17
CA GLU A 114 4.15 -1.68 21.61
C GLU A 114 4.40 -2.80 22.62
N VAL A 115 5.43 -3.63 22.42
CA VAL A 115 5.82 -4.65 23.41
C VAL A 115 6.33 -4.02 24.69
N ALA A 116 7.04 -2.89 24.62
CA ALA A 116 7.50 -2.17 25.81
C ALA A 116 6.35 -1.55 26.60
N LYS A 117 5.30 -1.09 25.92
CA LYS A 117 4.09 -0.51 26.57
C LYS A 117 3.15 -1.59 27.12
N LYS A 118 3.06 -2.75 26.48
CA LYS A 118 2.13 -3.84 26.80
C LYS A 118 2.88 -5.17 26.79
N ALA A 119 3.16 -5.72 27.97
CA ALA A 119 3.92 -6.96 28.11
C ALA A 119 3.27 -8.19 27.46
N ASP A 120 1.95 -8.17 27.26
CA ASP A 120 1.16 -9.22 26.58
C ASP A 120 0.98 -8.97 25.07
N SER A 121 1.58 -7.92 24.52
CA SER A 121 1.52 -7.58 23.09
C SER A 121 2.04 -8.73 22.24
N LYS A 122 1.30 -9.06 21.17
CA LYS A 122 1.67 -10.06 20.16
C LYS A 122 2.40 -9.45 18.95
N ALA A 123 2.78 -8.18 19.01
CA ALA A 123 3.51 -7.52 17.94
C ALA A 123 4.83 -8.27 17.63
N PRO A 124 5.09 -8.67 16.40
CA PRO A 124 6.26 -9.46 16.05
C PRO A 124 7.54 -8.61 16.12
N THR A 125 8.55 -9.11 16.84
CA THR A 125 9.83 -8.42 17.00
C THR A 125 11.04 -9.27 16.57
N LYS A 126 10.81 -10.51 16.10
CA LYS A 126 11.86 -11.44 15.66
C LYS A 126 11.78 -11.66 14.14
N CYS A 127 12.91 -11.98 13.54
CA CYS A 127 13.03 -12.16 12.08
C CYS A 127 12.07 -13.22 11.53
N ASP A 128 11.93 -14.35 12.22
CA ASP A 128 11.12 -15.49 11.80
C ASP A 128 9.62 -15.29 11.99
N GLN A 129 9.22 -14.29 12.75
CA GLN A 129 7.80 -13.90 12.90
C GLN A 129 7.29 -13.11 11.70
N CYS A 130 8.17 -12.40 11.00
CA CYS A 130 7.85 -11.64 9.80
C CYS A 130 8.26 -12.38 8.52
N HIS A 131 9.41 -13.08 8.58
CA HIS A 131 9.97 -13.86 7.48
C HIS A 131 9.92 -15.34 7.85
N PRO A 132 8.84 -16.06 7.52
CA PRO A 132 8.71 -17.46 7.85
C PRO A 132 9.86 -18.26 7.20
N LYS A 133 10.30 -19.32 7.87
CA LYS A 133 11.28 -20.26 7.26
C LYS A 133 10.60 -20.94 6.08
N ALA A 134 11.31 -21.04 4.96
CA ALA A 134 10.90 -21.84 3.82
C ALA A 134 10.86 -23.32 4.19
#